data_52cb078c00a43fb97d3023b559fcd175
#
_entry.id   52cb078c00a43fb97d3023b559fcd175
#
_cell.length_a   1.000
_cell.length_b   1.000
_cell.length_c   1.000
_cell.angle_alpha   90.00
_cell.angle_beta   90.00
_cell.angle_gamma   90.00
#
_symmetry.space_group_name_H-M   'P 1'
#
loop_
_entity.id
_entity.type
_entity.pdbx_description
1 polymer ?
#
loop_
_entity_poly.entity_id
_entity_poly.type
_entity_poly.pdbx_seq_one_letter_code
_entity_poly.pdbx_strand_id
1 'polypeptide(L)'
;MEPELDKLLGASIARTDDGKENDMRPRTLDPTKTGEEAEALEFGLRSKIIGQEDAIHQVVEMYQTYLSGMSSPGRPIANLMFLGPTGSGKTRLVEATAECLLQNAGAVIKIDCAEFQHGHEIAKLIGSPPGYLGHRETKPVLTQEALDQYHTPTVKLSIVLFDEIEKASDTLWNLMLGILDKATLTLGDNTKVDFSKAMIFMTSNVGAWEMSALTKPRLGFARLVENCEIGRSGIEAARRKFTPEFINRIDKMVVFRSLGANELNRILDIELNYVRQRVLKADDGLLFGFAVTAAGKQFLLNEGTNVEYGARHLKRAIERFVVQPLSRLIASGQILNGDFIEIDCGPQASALTFSRQDEGLPVREMARFADLAALSQAAFATVA
;
A
#
# COMPACT_ATOMS: atom_id res chain seq x y z
N MET A 1 13.69 -47.60 9.98
CA MET A 1 13.86 -46.21 9.49
C MET A 1 14.42 -45.29 10.59
N GLU A 2 14.85 -45.85 11.71
CA GLU A 2 15.47 -45.12 12.84
C GLU A 2 17.01 -45.10 12.91
N PRO A 3 17.80 -45.84 12.12
CA PRO A 3 19.25 -45.79 12.28
C PRO A 3 19.98 -44.73 11.42
N GLU A 4 19.32 -43.97 10.58
CA GLU A 4 19.96 -42.89 9.78
C GLU A 4 19.93 -41.53 10.47
N LEU A 5 19.01 -41.27 11.38
CA LEU A 5 18.94 -40.01 12.12
C LEU A 5 20.11 -39.85 13.11
N ASP A 6 20.54 -40.95 13.75
CA ASP A 6 21.66 -40.96 14.70
C ASP A 6 23.03 -40.72 14.03
N LYS A 7 23.17 -41.03 12.73
CA LYS A 7 24.39 -40.76 12.00
C LYS A 7 24.54 -39.30 11.57
N LEU A 8 23.43 -38.54 11.40
CA LEU A 8 23.45 -37.12 11.07
C LEU A 8 23.70 -36.25 12.31
N LEU A 9 23.32 -36.69 13.50
CA LEU A 9 23.57 -36.00 14.76
C LEU A 9 24.98 -36.26 15.32
N GLY A 10 25.66 -37.32 14.88
CA GLY A 10 26.98 -37.70 15.37
C GLY A 10 28.18 -37.18 14.56
N ALA A 11 27.97 -36.53 13.42
CA ALA A 11 29.05 -36.17 12.48
C ALA A 11 29.50 -34.71 12.47
N SER A 12 29.15 -33.92 13.47
CA SER A 12 29.56 -32.50 13.55
C SER A 12 30.21 -32.12 14.88
N ILE A 13 31.16 -32.92 15.37
CA ILE A 13 32.12 -32.45 16.38
C ILE A 13 33.53 -32.80 15.91
N ALA A 14 33.99 -32.10 14.88
CA ALA A 14 35.42 -32.00 14.62
C ALA A 14 35.96 -30.88 15.52
N ARG A 15 36.70 -31.23 16.56
CA ARG A 15 37.46 -30.32 17.42
C ARG A 15 38.51 -29.61 16.55
N THR A 16 38.38 -28.31 16.33
CA THR A 16 39.51 -27.44 16.02
C THR A 16 40.03 -26.93 17.35
N ASP A 17 41.24 -27.32 17.63
CA ASP A 17 42.06 -26.95 18.81
C ASP A 17 42.55 -25.53 18.63
N ASP A 18 41.79 -24.55 19.06
CA ASP A 18 42.20 -23.17 19.32
C ASP A 18 41.53 -22.71 20.62
N GLY A 19 42.31 -22.57 21.66
CA GLY A 19 41.93 -22.34 23.07
C GLY A 19 41.08 -21.11 23.35
N LYS A 20 39.86 -21.09 22.86
CA LYS A 20 38.75 -20.25 23.32
C LYS A 20 37.72 -21.18 23.97
N GLU A 21 37.67 -21.18 25.31
CA GLU A 21 36.53 -21.71 26.04
C GLU A 21 35.23 -21.13 25.43
N ASN A 22 34.56 -21.96 24.67
CA ASN A 22 33.27 -21.60 24.11
C ASN A 22 32.27 -21.67 25.29
N ASP A 23 31.96 -20.51 25.87
CA ASP A 23 30.96 -20.36 26.93
C ASP A 23 29.61 -20.80 26.40
N MET A 24 29.35 -22.12 26.49
CA MET A 24 28.10 -22.77 26.03
C MET A 24 26.94 -22.48 26.96
N ARG A 25 26.84 -21.27 27.50
CA ARG A 25 25.59 -20.86 28.17
C ARG A 25 24.53 -20.65 27.14
N PRO A 26 23.30 -21.15 27.37
CA PRO A 26 22.18 -20.91 26.46
C PRO A 26 21.97 -19.39 26.34
N ARG A 27 22.19 -18.86 25.13
CA ARG A 27 21.99 -17.45 24.84
C ARG A 27 20.51 -17.24 24.56
N THR A 28 19.85 -16.41 25.34
CA THR A 28 18.46 -16.02 25.07
C THR A 28 18.40 -15.23 23.75
N LEU A 29 17.59 -15.73 22.83
CA LEU A 29 17.34 -15.06 21.56
C LEU A 29 16.19 -14.06 21.73
N ASP A 30 16.27 -12.96 20.99
CA ASP A 30 15.24 -11.92 20.99
C ASP A 30 14.37 -12.08 19.72
N PRO A 31 13.14 -12.61 19.86
CA PRO A 31 12.25 -12.82 18.73
C PRO A 31 11.63 -11.53 18.16
N THR A 32 11.89 -10.37 18.80
CA THR A 32 11.38 -9.07 18.33
C THR A 32 12.29 -8.39 17.32
N LYS A 33 13.50 -8.92 17.12
CA LYS A 33 14.42 -8.37 16.13
C LYS A 33 14.01 -8.70 14.72
N THR A 34 13.93 -7.69 13.91
CA THR A 34 13.61 -7.74 12.48
C THR A 34 14.91 -7.93 11.67
N GLY A 35 14.83 -8.60 10.52
CA GLY A 35 15.97 -8.69 9.60
C GLY A 35 16.13 -7.42 8.76
N GLU A 36 17.34 -7.16 8.26
CA GLU A 36 17.68 -5.93 7.51
C GLU A 36 16.74 -5.64 6.32
N GLU A 37 16.36 -6.65 5.56
CA GLU A 37 15.44 -6.48 4.41
C GLU A 37 14.02 -6.10 4.85
N ALA A 38 13.55 -6.66 5.96
CA ALA A 38 12.25 -6.35 6.52
C ALA A 38 12.24 -4.96 7.18
N GLU A 39 13.35 -4.56 7.85
CA GLU A 39 13.53 -3.19 8.37
C GLU A 39 13.55 -2.16 7.25
N ALA A 40 14.23 -2.46 6.13
CA ALA A 40 14.23 -1.59 4.95
C ALA A 40 12.82 -1.42 4.37
N LEU A 41 12.02 -2.50 4.29
CA LEU A 41 10.63 -2.44 3.88
C LEU A 41 9.80 -1.58 4.84
N GLU A 42 9.93 -1.79 6.16
CA GLU A 42 9.22 -1.03 7.18
C GLU A 42 9.52 0.46 7.07
N PHE A 43 10.79 0.82 6.99
CA PHE A 43 11.22 2.21 6.81
C PHE A 43 10.65 2.82 5.52
N GLY A 44 10.71 2.10 4.41
CA GLY A 44 10.14 2.51 3.13
C GLY A 44 8.62 2.74 3.20
N LEU A 45 7.89 1.85 3.87
CA LEU A 45 6.44 1.97 4.04
C LEU A 45 6.09 3.15 4.97
N ARG A 46 6.78 3.33 6.11
CA ARG A 46 6.55 4.45 7.05
C ARG A 46 6.80 5.82 6.41
N SER A 47 7.69 5.89 5.43
CA SER A 47 7.93 7.13 4.68
C SER A 47 6.80 7.51 3.73
N LYS A 48 5.95 6.56 3.32
CA LYS A 48 4.90 6.72 2.30
C LYS A 48 3.48 6.61 2.86
N ILE A 49 3.32 5.91 3.97
CA ILE A 49 2.01 5.60 4.58
C ILE A 49 1.97 6.23 5.98
N ILE A 50 0.96 7.02 6.22
CA ILE A 50 0.80 7.79 7.46
C ILE A 50 -0.42 7.30 8.24
N GLY A 51 -0.25 7.09 9.55
CA GLY A 51 -1.34 6.80 10.48
C GLY A 51 -1.91 5.38 10.43
N GLN A 52 -1.19 4.43 9.80
CA GLN A 52 -1.63 3.04 9.63
C GLN A 52 -0.55 2.05 10.08
N GLU A 53 0.03 2.29 11.27
CA GLU A 53 1.17 1.50 11.78
C GLU A 53 0.88 0.01 11.90
N ASP A 54 -0.33 -0.36 12.36
CA ASP A 54 -0.74 -1.76 12.47
C ASP A 54 -0.72 -2.46 11.10
N ALA A 55 -1.14 -1.74 10.05
CA ALA A 55 -1.16 -2.30 8.70
C ALA A 55 0.25 -2.47 8.13
N ILE A 56 1.14 -1.51 8.37
CA ILE A 56 2.55 -1.61 7.99
C ILE A 56 3.18 -2.82 8.68
N HIS A 57 3.00 -2.93 10.00
CA HIS A 57 3.57 -4.03 10.79
C HIS A 57 3.12 -5.40 10.27
N GLN A 58 1.83 -5.59 9.97
CA GLN A 58 1.33 -6.86 9.44
C GLN A 58 1.92 -7.21 8.06
N VAL A 59 2.12 -6.23 7.17
CA VAL A 59 2.76 -6.47 5.87
C VAL A 59 4.22 -6.89 6.05
N VAL A 60 4.95 -6.20 6.94
CA VAL A 60 6.36 -6.49 7.24
C VAL A 60 6.51 -7.88 7.88
N GLU A 61 5.64 -8.24 8.83
CA GLU A 61 5.63 -9.57 9.48
C GLU A 61 5.44 -10.70 8.45
N MET A 62 4.50 -10.53 7.50
CA MET A 62 4.28 -11.52 6.44
C MET A 62 5.47 -11.62 5.49
N TYR A 63 6.07 -10.49 5.13
CA TYR A 63 7.27 -10.49 4.29
C TYR A 63 8.47 -11.15 4.99
N GLN A 64 8.66 -10.90 6.29
CA GLN A 64 9.70 -11.54 7.09
C GLN A 64 9.49 -13.07 7.18
N THR A 65 8.24 -13.53 7.30
CA THR A 65 7.91 -14.95 7.26
C THR A 65 8.28 -15.58 5.91
N TYR A 66 8.06 -14.85 4.81
CA TYR A 66 8.49 -15.27 3.47
C TYR A 66 10.01 -15.35 3.34
N LEU A 67 10.74 -14.33 3.79
CA LEU A 67 12.22 -14.30 3.74
C LEU A 67 12.86 -15.45 4.54
N SER A 68 12.27 -15.82 5.67
CA SER A 68 12.75 -16.92 6.52
C SER A 68 12.45 -18.32 5.94
N GLY A 69 11.70 -18.42 4.83
CA GLY A 69 11.25 -19.69 4.27
C GLY A 69 10.22 -20.44 5.12
N MET A 70 9.61 -19.77 6.12
CA MET A 70 8.64 -20.37 7.04
C MET A 70 7.18 -20.26 6.53
N SER A 71 6.98 -19.81 5.29
CA SER A 71 5.65 -19.77 4.67
C SER A 71 5.02 -21.15 4.54
N SER A 72 3.71 -21.25 4.74
CA SER A 72 2.98 -22.51 4.64
C SER A 72 3.03 -23.07 3.21
N PRO A 73 3.50 -24.31 2.98
CA PRO A 73 3.57 -24.87 1.64
C PRO A 73 2.16 -25.04 1.03
N GLY A 74 2.05 -24.72 -0.27
CA GLY A 74 0.79 -24.87 -1.01
C GLY A 74 -0.26 -23.79 -0.72
N ARG A 75 0.12 -22.70 -0.05
CA ARG A 75 -0.72 -21.50 0.16
C ARG A 75 -0.01 -20.27 -0.38
N PRO A 76 -0.72 -19.17 -0.66
CA PRO A 76 -0.10 -17.88 -0.93
C PRO A 76 0.80 -17.46 0.24
N ILE A 77 1.77 -16.58 -0.02
CA ILE A 77 2.66 -16.03 1.02
C ILE A 77 1.85 -15.37 2.13
N ALA A 78 0.82 -14.60 1.76
CA ALA A 78 -0.07 -13.96 2.69
C ALA A 78 -1.43 -13.66 2.04
N ASN A 79 -2.50 -13.77 2.83
CA ASN A 79 -3.86 -13.38 2.49
C ASN A 79 -4.31 -12.30 3.48
N LEU A 80 -4.20 -11.03 3.08
CA LEU A 80 -4.47 -9.87 3.93
C LEU A 80 -5.77 -9.19 3.52
N MET A 81 -6.65 -8.92 4.48
CA MET A 81 -7.87 -8.12 4.25
C MET A 81 -7.78 -6.79 4.98
N PHE A 82 -7.88 -5.70 4.22
CA PHE A 82 -7.86 -4.32 4.70
C PHE A 82 -9.28 -3.77 4.79
N LEU A 83 -9.73 -3.49 6.01
CA LEU A 83 -11.05 -2.96 6.31
C LEU A 83 -10.96 -1.47 6.68
N GLY A 84 -11.91 -0.65 6.26
CA GLY A 84 -11.93 0.73 6.71
C GLY A 84 -12.54 1.71 5.71
N PRO A 85 -12.67 2.99 6.09
CA PRO A 85 -13.30 3.99 5.25
C PRO A 85 -12.55 4.24 3.94
N THR A 86 -13.28 4.77 2.96
CA THR A 86 -12.68 5.21 1.71
C THR A 86 -11.65 6.32 1.96
N GLY A 87 -10.51 6.28 1.27
CA GLY A 87 -9.47 7.30 1.41
C GLY A 87 -8.58 7.14 2.66
N SER A 88 -8.69 6.04 3.42
CA SER A 88 -7.83 5.74 4.57
C SER A 88 -6.43 5.20 4.19
N GLY A 89 -6.16 4.95 2.91
CA GLY A 89 -4.84 4.51 2.43
C GLY A 89 -4.71 3.01 2.13
N LYS A 90 -5.80 2.21 2.15
CA LYS A 90 -5.77 0.75 1.90
C LYS A 90 -5.03 0.38 0.61
N THR A 91 -5.51 0.87 -0.54
CA THR A 91 -4.91 0.63 -1.86
C THR A 91 -3.50 1.23 -1.94
N ARG A 92 -3.27 2.40 -1.30
CA ARG A 92 -1.95 3.05 -1.29
C ARG A 92 -0.89 2.23 -0.58
N LEU A 93 -1.23 1.52 0.51
CA LEU A 93 -0.29 0.62 1.19
C LEU A 93 0.16 -0.52 0.26
N VAL A 94 -0.75 -1.10 -0.54
CA VAL A 94 -0.40 -2.15 -1.50
C VAL A 94 0.54 -1.62 -2.59
N GLU A 95 0.22 -0.44 -3.15
CA GLU A 95 1.09 0.24 -4.14
C GLU A 95 2.46 0.59 -3.54
N ALA A 96 2.50 1.08 -2.29
CA ALA A 96 3.74 1.37 -1.59
C ALA A 96 4.57 0.10 -1.31
N THR A 97 3.93 -1.03 -1.00
CA THR A 97 4.60 -2.32 -0.85
C THR A 97 5.25 -2.76 -2.16
N ALA A 98 4.53 -2.63 -3.28
CA ALA A 98 5.09 -2.91 -4.61
C ALA A 98 6.26 -1.98 -4.95
N GLU A 99 6.13 -0.69 -4.65
CA GLU A 99 7.19 0.28 -4.88
C GLU A 99 8.45 -0.01 -4.05
N CYS A 100 8.30 -0.42 -2.78
CA CYS A 100 9.45 -0.76 -1.93
C CYS A 100 10.10 -2.08 -2.33
N LEU A 101 9.34 -3.13 -2.65
CA LEU A 101 9.87 -4.46 -2.95
C LEU A 101 10.31 -4.63 -4.40
N LEU A 102 9.54 -4.07 -5.35
CA LEU A 102 9.72 -4.26 -6.80
C LEU A 102 10.15 -2.99 -7.52
N GLN A 103 10.42 -1.90 -6.78
CA GLN A 103 10.81 -0.58 -7.29
C GLN A 103 9.83 0.00 -8.33
N ASN A 104 8.59 -0.47 -8.30
CA ASN A 104 7.53 -0.04 -9.21
C ASN A 104 6.16 -0.08 -8.51
N ALA A 105 5.58 1.08 -8.26
CA ALA A 105 4.24 1.19 -7.66
C ALA A 105 3.12 0.54 -8.52
N GLY A 106 3.35 0.41 -9.83
CA GLY A 106 2.44 -0.25 -10.76
C GLY A 106 2.60 -1.77 -10.82
N ALA A 107 3.57 -2.37 -10.10
CA ALA A 107 3.80 -3.81 -10.06
C ALA A 107 2.76 -4.54 -9.18
N VAL A 108 1.49 -4.23 -9.39
CA VAL A 108 0.33 -4.79 -8.71
C VAL A 108 -0.67 -5.28 -9.74
N ILE A 109 -1.07 -6.55 -9.64
CA ILE A 109 -2.20 -7.08 -10.41
C ILE A 109 -3.47 -6.64 -9.69
N LYS A 110 -4.09 -5.59 -10.19
CA LYS A 110 -5.27 -4.99 -9.58
C LYS A 110 -6.55 -5.48 -10.24
N ILE A 111 -7.47 -6.00 -9.42
CA ILE A 111 -8.77 -6.50 -9.81
C ILE A 111 -9.81 -5.66 -9.07
N ASP A 112 -10.58 -4.85 -9.82
CA ASP A 112 -11.73 -4.12 -9.28
C ASP A 112 -12.91 -5.08 -9.16
N CYS A 113 -13.25 -5.45 -7.93
CA CYS A 113 -14.34 -6.40 -7.68
C CYS A 113 -15.71 -5.84 -8.00
N ALA A 114 -15.84 -4.52 -8.19
CA ALA A 114 -17.08 -3.92 -8.67
C ALA A 114 -17.42 -4.29 -10.11
N GLU A 115 -16.45 -4.77 -10.91
CA GLU A 115 -16.67 -5.30 -12.26
C GLU A 115 -17.17 -6.75 -12.27
N PHE A 116 -17.26 -7.41 -11.10
CA PHE A 116 -17.57 -8.84 -10.96
C PHE A 116 -18.80 -9.07 -10.07
N GLN A 117 -19.81 -8.23 -10.23
CA GLN A 117 -21.07 -8.32 -9.48
C GLN A 117 -21.95 -9.50 -9.95
N HIS A 118 -21.76 -9.95 -11.18
CA HIS A 118 -22.51 -11.05 -11.76
C HIS A 118 -21.60 -12.24 -12.10
N GLY A 119 -22.12 -13.46 -11.93
CA GLY A 119 -21.33 -14.69 -12.08
C GLY A 119 -20.73 -14.90 -13.48
N HIS A 120 -21.35 -14.37 -14.55
CA HIS A 120 -20.83 -14.52 -15.93
C HIS A 120 -19.57 -13.65 -16.17
N GLU A 121 -19.33 -12.61 -15.37
CA GLU A 121 -18.18 -11.71 -15.53
C GLU A 121 -16.85 -12.36 -15.14
N ILE A 122 -16.91 -13.47 -14.39
CA ILE A 122 -15.72 -14.25 -14.02
C ILE A 122 -14.91 -14.73 -15.23
N ALA A 123 -15.55 -14.91 -16.38
CA ALA A 123 -14.86 -15.24 -17.62
C ALA A 123 -13.76 -14.21 -17.99
N LYS A 124 -13.87 -12.96 -17.56
CA LYS A 124 -12.80 -11.95 -17.73
C LYS A 124 -11.55 -12.31 -16.94
N LEU A 125 -11.68 -12.96 -15.77
CA LEU A 125 -10.54 -13.33 -14.93
C LEU A 125 -9.88 -14.62 -15.40
N ILE A 126 -10.68 -15.65 -15.70
CA ILE A 126 -10.18 -17.00 -15.95
C ILE A 126 -10.25 -17.43 -17.44
N GLY A 127 -10.83 -16.59 -18.31
CA GLY A 127 -11.12 -16.96 -19.69
C GLY A 127 -12.39 -17.80 -19.83
N SER A 128 -12.88 -17.92 -21.04
CA SER A 128 -14.03 -18.78 -21.37
C SER A 128 -13.57 -20.18 -21.79
N PRO A 129 -14.30 -21.24 -21.40
CA PRO A 129 -13.95 -22.61 -21.84
C PRO A 129 -14.01 -22.76 -23.37
N PRO A 130 -13.21 -23.68 -23.97
CA PRO A 130 -13.26 -23.98 -25.38
C PRO A 130 -14.68 -24.36 -25.84
N GLY A 131 -15.15 -23.77 -26.94
CA GLY A 131 -16.47 -24.03 -27.51
C GLY A 131 -17.58 -23.07 -27.05
N TYR A 132 -17.32 -22.20 -26.08
CA TYR A 132 -18.26 -21.14 -25.70
C TYR A 132 -18.08 -19.87 -26.55
N LEU A 133 -19.15 -19.14 -26.80
CA LEU A 133 -19.10 -17.82 -27.45
C LEU A 133 -18.17 -16.89 -26.64
N GLY A 134 -17.20 -16.26 -27.36
CA GLY A 134 -16.22 -15.38 -26.72
C GLY A 134 -14.91 -16.04 -26.29
N HIS A 135 -14.72 -17.37 -26.45
CA HIS A 135 -13.47 -18.07 -26.05
C HIS A 135 -12.20 -17.46 -26.69
N ARG A 136 -12.27 -16.99 -27.93
CA ARG A 136 -11.10 -16.36 -28.61
C ARG A 136 -10.92 -14.88 -28.30
N GLU A 137 -11.93 -14.24 -27.75
CA GLU A 137 -11.98 -12.78 -27.51
C GLU A 137 -11.64 -12.44 -26.07
N THR A 138 -11.90 -13.33 -25.12
CA THR A 138 -11.71 -13.10 -23.69
C THR A 138 -10.37 -13.68 -23.24
N LYS A 139 -9.33 -12.84 -23.16
CA LYS A 139 -8.05 -13.23 -22.58
C LYS A 139 -8.17 -13.19 -21.06
N PRO A 140 -7.76 -14.25 -20.34
CA PRO A 140 -7.78 -14.24 -18.87
C PRO A 140 -6.80 -13.19 -18.30
N VAL A 141 -7.21 -12.51 -17.24
CA VAL A 141 -6.36 -11.53 -16.53
C VAL A 141 -5.39 -12.23 -15.59
N LEU A 142 -5.84 -13.29 -14.92
CA LEU A 142 -5.04 -14.03 -13.93
C LEU A 142 -4.30 -15.19 -14.59
N THR A 143 -3.25 -14.88 -15.33
CA THR A 143 -2.36 -15.89 -15.96
C THR A 143 -1.04 -15.98 -15.19
N GLN A 144 -0.30 -17.09 -15.38
CA GLN A 144 1.05 -17.24 -14.80
C GLN A 144 2.00 -16.14 -15.30
N GLU A 145 1.90 -15.78 -16.58
CA GLU A 145 2.69 -14.71 -17.18
C GLU A 145 2.42 -13.36 -16.49
N ALA A 146 1.14 -13.05 -16.19
CA ALA A 146 0.78 -11.85 -15.49
C ALA A 146 1.32 -11.83 -14.06
N LEU A 147 1.30 -12.97 -13.35
CA LEU A 147 1.87 -13.11 -12.01
C LEU A 147 3.38 -12.88 -12.03
N ASP A 148 4.08 -13.48 -12.97
CA ASP A 148 5.54 -13.46 -13.03
C ASP A 148 6.09 -12.17 -13.69
N GLN A 149 5.24 -11.34 -14.29
CA GLN A 149 5.61 -10.16 -15.06
C GLN A 149 6.54 -9.19 -14.32
N TYR A 150 6.35 -9.04 -13.03
CA TYR A 150 7.10 -8.10 -12.20
C TYR A 150 8.17 -8.76 -11.33
N HIS A 151 8.42 -10.07 -11.50
CA HIS A 151 9.49 -10.75 -10.80
C HIS A 151 10.85 -10.14 -11.17
N THR A 152 11.69 -9.95 -10.17
CA THR A 152 13.08 -9.52 -10.34
C THR A 152 14.04 -10.70 -10.10
N PRO A 153 15.33 -10.59 -10.44
CA PRO A 153 16.30 -11.63 -10.10
C PRO A 153 16.39 -11.94 -8.61
N THR A 154 16.16 -10.92 -7.76
CA THR A 154 16.27 -11.02 -6.31
C THR A 154 14.94 -11.30 -5.61
N VAL A 155 13.84 -10.74 -6.11
CA VAL A 155 12.50 -10.86 -5.50
C VAL A 155 11.56 -11.53 -6.50
N LYS A 156 11.17 -12.79 -6.19
CA LYS A 156 10.21 -13.56 -7.00
C LYS A 156 8.87 -13.61 -6.26
N LEU A 157 8.23 -12.45 -6.17
CA LEU A 157 6.98 -12.25 -5.45
C LEU A 157 6.01 -11.48 -6.33
N SER A 158 4.75 -11.91 -6.36
CA SER A 158 3.67 -11.25 -7.07
C SER A 158 2.74 -10.57 -6.07
N ILE A 159 2.32 -9.35 -6.37
CA ILE A 159 1.36 -8.60 -5.55
C ILE A 159 0.03 -8.56 -6.29
N VAL A 160 -1.00 -9.15 -5.68
CA VAL A 160 -2.36 -9.22 -6.22
C VAL A 160 -3.31 -8.47 -5.31
N LEU A 161 -4.07 -7.56 -5.86
CA LEU A 161 -5.05 -6.74 -5.13
C LEU A 161 -6.45 -6.97 -5.66
N PHE A 162 -7.34 -7.46 -4.80
CA PHE A 162 -8.77 -7.47 -5.00
C PHE A 162 -9.37 -6.24 -4.30
N ASP A 163 -9.72 -5.22 -5.08
CA ASP A 163 -10.22 -3.95 -4.56
C ASP A 163 -11.76 -4.00 -4.44
N GLU A 164 -12.31 -3.54 -3.30
CA GLU A 164 -13.75 -3.51 -2.98
C GLU A 164 -14.43 -4.90 -3.04
N ILE A 165 -13.80 -5.91 -2.38
CA ILE A 165 -14.22 -7.32 -2.42
C ILE A 165 -15.68 -7.55 -1.98
N GLU A 166 -16.26 -6.65 -1.17
CA GLU A 166 -17.67 -6.71 -0.75
C GLU A 166 -18.67 -6.53 -1.86
N LYS A 167 -18.25 -6.00 -3.02
CA LYS A 167 -19.10 -5.80 -4.22
C LYS A 167 -19.12 -7.01 -5.12
N ALA A 168 -18.19 -7.94 -4.94
CA ALA A 168 -18.10 -9.15 -5.76
C ALA A 168 -19.31 -10.07 -5.57
N SER A 169 -19.62 -10.84 -6.61
CA SER A 169 -20.57 -11.95 -6.54
C SER A 169 -20.03 -13.12 -5.74
N ASP A 170 -20.91 -13.97 -5.21
CA ASP A 170 -20.55 -15.21 -4.53
C ASP A 170 -19.68 -16.13 -5.42
N THR A 171 -19.86 -16.05 -6.74
CA THR A 171 -19.07 -16.82 -7.69
C THR A 171 -17.59 -16.42 -7.65
N LEU A 172 -17.27 -15.12 -7.52
CA LEU A 172 -15.88 -14.68 -7.34
C LEU A 172 -15.33 -15.13 -6.00
N TRP A 173 -16.09 -15.02 -4.91
CA TRP A 173 -15.66 -15.50 -3.61
C TRP A 173 -15.33 -17.00 -3.64
N ASN A 174 -16.20 -17.82 -4.27
CA ASN A 174 -15.96 -19.25 -4.42
C ASN A 174 -14.71 -19.57 -5.27
N LEU A 175 -14.44 -18.79 -6.33
CA LEU A 175 -13.21 -18.89 -7.10
C LEU A 175 -11.97 -18.60 -6.23
N MET A 176 -12.04 -17.54 -5.43
CA MET A 176 -10.95 -17.14 -4.54
C MET A 176 -10.63 -18.19 -3.46
N LEU A 177 -11.61 -18.99 -3.01
CA LEU A 177 -11.35 -20.05 -2.02
C LEU A 177 -10.23 -20.99 -2.48
N GLY A 178 -10.20 -21.36 -3.76
CA GLY A 178 -9.14 -22.18 -4.33
C GLY A 178 -7.77 -21.49 -4.31
N ILE A 179 -7.74 -20.21 -4.61
CA ILE A 179 -6.51 -19.41 -4.61
C ILE A 179 -5.99 -19.26 -3.16
N LEU A 180 -6.84 -18.83 -2.23
CA LEU A 180 -6.47 -18.52 -0.84
C LEU A 180 -6.03 -19.76 -0.05
N ASP A 181 -6.61 -20.94 -0.35
CA ASP A 181 -6.38 -22.17 0.39
C ASP A 181 -5.27 -23.07 -0.21
N LYS A 182 -5.23 -23.13 -1.54
CA LYS A 182 -4.35 -24.06 -2.28
C LYS A 182 -3.38 -23.35 -3.22
N ALA A 183 -3.32 -22.04 -3.21
CA ALA A 183 -2.52 -21.23 -4.12
C ALA A 183 -2.71 -21.63 -5.61
N THR A 184 -3.88 -22.13 -6.00
CA THR A 184 -4.11 -22.66 -7.35
C THR A 184 -5.41 -22.11 -7.92
N LEU A 185 -5.33 -21.64 -9.16
CA LEU A 185 -6.46 -21.25 -9.99
C LEU A 185 -6.46 -22.06 -11.27
N THR A 186 -7.60 -22.65 -11.64
CA THR A 186 -7.78 -23.31 -12.94
C THR A 186 -8.48 -22.34 -13.89
N LEU A 187 -7.84 -22.05 -15.00
CA LEU A 187 -8.38 -21.22 -16.08
C LEU A 187 -9.43 -21.95 -16.91
N GLY A 188 -10.16 -21.23 -17.74
CA GLY A 188 -11.20 -21.79 -18.61
C GLY A 188 -10.67 -22.82 -19.64
N ASP A 189 -9.40 -22.77 -19.99
CA ASP A 189 -8.68 -23.74 -20.85
C ASP A 189 -8.08 -24.92 -20.10
N ASN A 190 -8.36 -25.08 -18.79
CA ASN A 190 -7.79 -26.03 -17.85
C ASN A 190 -6.31 -25.80 -17.49
N THR A 191 -5.69 -24.69 -17.89
CA THR A 191 -4.36 -24.31 -17.41
C THR A 191 -4.43 -23.98 -15.92
N LYS A 192 -3.44 -24.44 -15.16
CA LYS A 192 -3.31 -24.12 -13.72
C LYS A 192 -2.33 -22.99 -13.52
N VAL A 193 -2.73 -22.04 -12.72
CA VAL A 193 -1.91 -20.90 -12.30
C VAL A 193 -1.55 -21.06 -10.82
N ASP A 194 -0.27 -20.89 -10.52
CA ASP A 194 0.30 -21.04 -9.18
C ASP A 194 0.47 -19.69 -8.48
N PHE A 195 -0.22 -19.51 -7.35
CA PHE A 195 -0.18 -18.33 -6.50
C PHE A 195 0.70 -18.51 -5.25
N SER A 196 1.51 -19.57 -5.18
CA SER A 196 2.36 -19.85 -3.99
C SER A 196 3.37 -18.73 -3.70
N LYS A 197 3.70 -17.92 -4.70
CA LYS A 197 4.58 -16.76 -4.59
C LYS A 197 3.82 -15.43 -4.58
N ALA A 198 2.51 -15.44 -4.34
CA ALA A 198 1.69 -14.24 -4.32
C ALA A 198 1.42 -13.77 -2.88
N MET A 199 1.50 -12.47 -2.66
CA MET A 199 0.87 -11.77 -1.55
C MET A 199 -0.49 -11.25 -2.05
N ILE A 200 -1.56 -11.73 -1.43
CA ILE A 200 -2.93 -11.39 -1.82
C ILE A 200 -3.46 -10.36 -0.84
N PHE A 201 -3.83 -9.22 -1.38
CA PHE A 201 -4.46 -8.13 -0.65
C PHE A 201 -5.92 -8.02 -1.09
N MET A 202 -6.79 -7.84 -0.13
CA MET A 202 -8.21 -7.57 -0.35
C MET A 202 -8.57 -6.28 0.36
N THR A 203 -9.24 -5.34 -0.30
CA THR A 203 -9.75 -4.14 0.37
C THR A 203 -11.26 -4.22 0.50
N SER A 204 -11.78 -3.67 1.59
CA SER A 204 -13.21 -3.54 1.81
C SER A 204 -13.56 -2.29 2.58
N ASN A 205 -14.72 -1.70 2.25
CA ASN A 205 -15.31 -0.58 2.98
C ASN A 205 -16.37 -1.04 4.01
N VAL A 206 -16.54 -2.34 4.19
CA VAL A 206 -17.44 -2.91 5.19
C VAL A 206 -17.03 -2.45 6.58
N GLY A 207 -17.99 -2.06 7.40
CA GLY A 207 -17.77 -1.55 8.75
C GLY A 207 -17.36 -0.08 8.81
N ALA A 208 -17.13 0.60 7.68
CA ALA A 208 -16.72 2.00 7.67
C ALA A 208 -17.73 2.93 8.36
N TRP A 209 -19.03 2.66 8.20
CA TRP A 209 -20.08 3.44 8.84
C TRP A 209 -20.11 3.22 10.36
N GLU A 210 -20.04 1.98 10.82
CA GLU A 210 -20.01 1.60 12.23
C GLU A 210 -18.79 2.21 12.93
N MET A 211 -17.63 2.12 12.32
CA MET A 211 -16.39 2.73 12.82
C MET A 211 -16.49 4.25 12.89
N SER A 212 -17.05 4.90 11.85
CA SER A 212 -17.26 6.36 11.85
C SER A 212 -18.29 6.80 12.88
N ALA A 213 -19.30 5.99 13.16
CA ALA A 213 -20.30 6.29 14.19
C ALA A 213 -19.73 6.26 15.60
N LEU A 214 -18.69 5.44 15.84
CA LEU A 214 -17.97 5.38 17.11
C LEU A 214 -17.04 6.57 17.33
N THR A 215 -16.50 7.15 16.26
CA THR A 215 -15.58 8.31 16.35
C THR A 215 -16.30 9.66 16.44
N LYS A 216 -17.60 9.74 16.10
CA LYS A 216 -18.38 10.98 16.20
C LYS A 216 -18.70 11.29 17.67
N PRO A 217 -18.47 12.52 18.16
CA PRO A 217 -18.85 12.92 19.51
C PRO A 217 -20.36 12.79 19.68
N ARG A 218 -20.80 11.96 20.62
CA ARG A 218 -22.21 11.89 21.03
C ARG A 218 -22.49 13.01 22.02
N LEU A 219 -23.61 13.71 21.84
CA LEU A 219 -24.07 14.75 22.78
C LEU A 219 -24.13 14.17 24.20
N GLY A 220 -23.31 14.72 25.09
CA GLY A 220 -23.41 14.49 26.53
C GLY A 220 -22.20 13.88 27.24
N PHE A 221 -21.41 13.03 26.61
CA PHE A 221 -20.18 12.46 27.21
C PHE A 221 -19.15 12.14 26.10
N ALA A 222 -18.00 12.79 26.15
CA ALA A 222 -16.84 12.43 25.35
C ALA A 222 -16.25 11.13 25.91
N ARG A 223 -16.78 9.96 25.48
CA ARG A 223 -16.14 8.67 25.73
C ARG A 223 -14.97 8.60 24.75
N LEU A 224 -13.75 8.55 25.27
CA LEU A 224 -12.58 8.16 24.49
C LEU A 224 -12.79 6.70 24.07
N VAL A 225 -13.27 6.50 22.83
CA VAL A 225 -13.41 5.17 22.25
C VAL A 225 -12.01 4.66 21.97
N GLU A 226 -11.62 3.58 22.62
CA GLU A 226 -10.32 2.96 22.39
C GLU A 226 -10.22 2.43 20.97
N ASN A 227 -9.04 2.56 20.38
CA ASN A 227 -8.74 2.04 19.02
C ASN A 227 -9.12 0.56 18.86
N CYS A 228 -9.06 -0.21 19.95
CA CYS A 228 -9.44 -1.62 19.99
C CYS A 228 -10.95 -1.83 19.73
N GLU A 229 -11.84 -0.93 20.22
CA GLU A 229 -13.30 -1.02 20.00
C GLU A 229 -13.64 -0.74 18.52
N ILE A 230 -12.97 0.24 17.91
CA ILE A 230 -13.13 0.57 16.48
C ILE A 230 -12.70 -0.63 15.62
N GLY A 231 -11.55 -1.22 15.95
CA GLY A 231 -11.04 -2.41 15.25
C GLY A 231 -12.00 -3.60 15.33
N ARG A 232 -12.53 -3.90 16.51
CA ARG A 232 -13.50 -4.98 16.72
C ARG A 232 -14.77 -4.77 15.90
N SER A 233 -15.32 -3.56 15.90
CA SER A 233 -16.53 -3.23 15.14
C SER A 233 -16.35 -3.47 13.63
N GLY A 234 -15.20 -3.08 13.06
CA GLY A 234 -14.87 -3.35 11.65
C GLY A 234 -14.77 -4.84 11.32
N ILE A 235 -14.09 -5.61 12.18
CA ILE A 235 -13.95 -7.07 12.00
C ILE A 235 -15.31 -7.78 12.14
N GLU A 236 -16.14 -7.39 13.10
CA GLU A 236 -17.48 -7.93 13.26
C GLU A 236 -18.39 -7.65 12.06
N ALA A 237 -18.29 -6.45 11.48
CA ALA A 237 -19.01 -6.10 10.26
C ALA A 237 -18.57 -6.98 9.08
N ALA A 238 -17.27 -7.23 8.93
CA ALA A 238 -16.75 -8.14 7.92
C ALA A 238 -17.25 -9.58 8.13
N ARG A 239 -17.24 -10.10 9.36
CA ARG A 239 -17.78 -11.43 9.70
C ARG A 239 -19.28 -11.58 9.42
N ARG A 240 -20.05 -10.50 9.45
CA ARG A 240 -21.47 -10.52 9.07
C ARG A 240 -21.67 -10.49 7.54
N LYS A 241 -20.74 -9.86 6.81
CA LYS A 241 -20.85 -9.72 5.36
C LYS A 241 -20.35 -10.94 4.61
N PHE A 242 -19.22 -11.50 5.00
CA PHE A 242 -18.55 -12.61 4.32
C PHE A 242 -18.87 -13.95 4.98
N THR A 243 -18.84 -15.01 4.20
CA THR A 243 -19.07 -16.37 4.74
C THR A 243 -17.94 -16.78 5.70
N PRO A 244 -18.24 -17.57 6.74
CA PRO A 244 -17.21 -18.09 7.64
C PRO A 244 -16.10 -18.83 6.91
N GLU A 245 -16.43 -19.52 5.82
CA GLU A 245 -15.48 -20.25 5.00
C GLU A 245 -14.46 -19.33 4.34
N PHE A 246 -14.89 -18.19 3.82
CA PHE A 246 -14.02 -17.17 3.23
C PHE A 246 -13.14 -16.51 4.29
N ILE A 247 -13.71 -16.11 5.42
CA ILE A 247 -12.99 -15.47 6.54
C ILE A 247 -11.88 -16.35 7.09
N ASN A 248 -12.11 -17.67 7.21
CA ASN A 248 -11.13 -18.61 7.75
C ASN A 248 -9.90 -18.82 6.86
N ARG A 249 -9.90 -18.32 5.62
CA ARG A 249 -8.75 -18.38 4.70
C ARG A 249 -7.94 -17.09 4.67
N ILE A 250 -8.37 -16.08 5.41
CA ILE A 250 -7.67 -14.80 5.55
C ILE A 250 -6.70 -14.91 6.72
N ASP A 251 -5.42 -14.66 6.48
CA ASP A 251 -4.40 -14.77 7.52
C ASP A 251 -4.52 -13.60 8.52
N LYS A 252 -4.75 -12.38 8.03
CA LYS A 252 -4.93 -11.20 8.88
C LYS A 252 -6.00 -10.27 8.34
N MET A 253 -6.87 -9.79 9.21
CA MET A 253 -7.78 -8.68 8.95
C MET A 253 -7.27 -7.44 9.66
N VAL A 254 -6.95 -6.42 8.89
CA VAL A 254 -6.35 -5.17 9.39
C VAL A 254 -7.32 -4.01 9.20
N VAL A 255 -7.56 -3.28 10.27
CA VAL A 255 -8.51 -2.16 10.27
C VAL A 255 -7.77 -0.83 10.07
N PHE A 256 -8.08 -0.17 8.98
CA PHE A 256 -7.60 1.18 8.66
C PHE A 256 -8.48 2.22 9.35
N ARG A 257 -7.84 3.14 10.03
CA ARG A 257 -8.51 4.23 10.77
C ARG A 257 -8.76 5.43 9.86
N SER A 258 -9.74 6.23 10.23
CA SER A 258 -9.89 7.55 9.63
C SER A 258 -8.67 8.40 9.94
N LEU A 259 -8.24 9.18 8.96
CA LEU A 259 -7.08 10.06 9.10
C LEU A 259 -7.45 11.35 9.83
N GLY A 260 -6.67 11.72 10.83
CA GLY A 260 -6.82 12.96 11.56
C GLY A 260 -6.15 14.16 10.86
N ALA A 261 -6.27 15.35 11.43
CA ALA A 261 -5.72 16.58 10.84
C ALA A 261 -4.19 16.53 10.70
N ASN A 262 -3.49 15.96 11.69
CA ASN A 262 -2.03 15.84 11.65
C ASN A 262 -1.56 14.87 10.55
N GLU A 263 -2.26 13.73 10.40
CA GLU A 263 -1.98 12.77 9.34
C GLU A 263 -2.24 13.39 7.95
N LEU A 264 -3.33 14.13 7.79
CA LEU A 264 -3.65 14.81 6.53
C LEU A 264 -2.63 15.89 6.16
N ASN A 265 -2.09 16.63 7.14
CA ASN A 265 -0.98 17.57 6.92
C ASN A 265 0.27 16.84 6.36
N ARG A 266 0.66 15.74 6.99
CA ARG A 266 1.82 14.94 6.53
C ARG A 266 1.58 14.35 5.14
N ILE A 267 0.37 13.89 4.85
CA ILE A 267 -0.01 13.38 3.53
C ILE A 267 0.03 14.49 2.49
N LEU A 268 -0.43 15.72 2.82
CA LEU A 268 -0.31 16.88 1.94
C LEU A 268 1.15 17.12 1.52
N ASP A 269 2.07 17.09 2.48
CA ASP A 269 3.50 17.29 2.20
C ASP A 269 4.06 16.19 1.29
N ILE A 270 3.68 14.93 1.51
CA ILE A 270 4.06 13.81 0.64
C ILE A 270 3.53 14.00 -0.78
N GLU A 271 2.25 14.33 -0.95
CA GLU A 271 1.64 14.51 -2.27
C GLU A 271 2.22 15.72 -3.01
N LEU A 272 2.49 16.84 -2.31
CA LEU A 272 3.19 17.99 -2.88
C LEU A 272 4.61 17.62 -3.32
N ASN A 273 5.30 16.77 -2.55
CA ASN A 273 6.62 16.29 -2.93
C ASN A 273 6.58 15.40 -4.17
N TYR A 274 5.56 14.54 -4.34
CA TYR A 274 5.37 13.80 -5.59
C TYR A 274 5.16 14.72 -6.78
N VAL A 275 4.43 15.84 -6.62
CA VAL A 275 4.29 16.83 -7.69
C VAL A 275 5.64 17.47 -8.02
N ARG A 276 6.46 17.86 -7.01
CA ARG A 276 7.82 18.40 -7.22
C ARG A 276 8.71 17.42 -7.98
N GLN A 277 8.74 16.16 -7.56
CA GLN A 277 9.52 15.12 -8.24
C GLN A 277 9.07 14.90 -9.68
N ARG A 278 7.76 14.98 -9.96
CA ARG A 278 7.21 14.87 -11.31
C ARG A 278 7.69 16.00 -12.21
N VAL A 279 7.74 17.24 -11.70
CA VAL A 279 8.29 18.39 -12.43
C VAL A 279 9.78 18.21 -12.72
N LEU A 280 10.56 17.74 -11.74
CA LEU A 280 12.02 17.57 -11.89
C LEU A 280 12.42 16.35 -12.76
N LYS A 281 11.51 15.40 -13.01
CA LYS A 281 11.74 14.21 -13.85
C LYS A 281 11.17 14.32 -15.26
N ALA A 282 10.62 15.47 -15.63
CA ALA A 282 10.07 15.66 -16.97
C ALA A 282 11.21 15.74 -18.01
N ASP A 283 11.36 14.68 -18.83
CA ASP A 283 12.47 14.52 -19.79
C ASP A 283 12.50 15.64 -20.86
N ASP A 284 11.34 16.15 -21.29
CA ASP A 284 11.20 17.24 -22.27
C ASP A 284 10.48 18.47 -21.71
N GLY A 285 10.33 18.56 -20.38
CA GLY A 285 9.58 19.59 -19.69
C GLY A 285 10.44 20.74 -19.17
N LEU A 286 9.78 21.83 -18.85
CA LEU A 286 10.37 22.94 -18.10
C LEU A 286 10.72 22.47 -16.68
N LEU A 287 11.99 22.60 -16.31
CA LEU A 287 12.46 22.34 -14.95
C LEU A 287 12.31 23.60 -14.11
N PHE A 288 11.48 23.55 -13.08
CA PHE A 288 11.28 24.65 -12.14
C PHE A 288 11.03 24.11 -10.74
N GLY A 289 11.27 24.95 -9.73
CA GLY A 289 10.96 24.63 -8.34
C GLY A 289 9.69 25.33 -7.87
N PHE A 290 8.99 24.78 -6.88
CA PHE A 290 7.92 25.48 -6.21
C PHE A 290 7.83 25.16 -4.71
N ALA A 291 7.37 26.13 -3.94
CA ALA A 291 7.02 25.96 -2.54
C ALA A 291 5.59 26.41 -2.29
N VAL A 292 4.94 25.78 -1.31
CA VAL A 292 3.60 26.17 -0.85
C VAL A 292 3.74 26.70 0.58
N THR A 293 3.28 27.91 0.82
CA THR A 293 3.31 28.55 2.14
C THR A 293 2.40 27.83 3.15
N ALA A 294 2.55 28.14 4.42
CA ALA A 294 1.67 27.59 5.46
C ALA A 294 0.19 27.96 5.22
N ALA A 295 -0.08 29.21 4.73
CA ALA A 295 -1.42 29.64 4.38
C ALA A 295 -1.97 28.88 3.16
N GLY A 296 -1.13 28.65 2.13
CA GLY A 296 -1.48 27.83 0.98
C GLY A 296 -1.78 26.38 1.34
N LYS A 297 -0.98 25.78 2.23
CA LYS A 297 -1.25 24.42 2.77
C LYS A 297 -2.56 24.36 3.52
N GLN A 298 -2.85 25.35 4.36
CA GLN A 298 -4.11 25.41 5.12
C GLN A 298 -5.31 25.54 4.18
N PHE A 299 -5.20 26.33 3.11
CA PHE A 299 -6.22 26.41 2.07
C PHE A 299 -6.46 25.06 1.42
N LEU A 300 -5.40 24.35 1.01
CA LEU A 300 -5.50 23.02 0.40
C LEU A 300 -6.13 21.99 1.35
N LEU A 301 -5.83 22.06 2.63
CA LEU A 301 -6.46 21.21 3.63
C LEU A 301 -7.95 21.51 3.77
N ASN A 302 -8.33 22.79 3.87
CA ASN A 302 -9.73 23.20 4.00
C ASN A 302 -10.57 22.74 2.79
N GLU A 303 -10.05 22.91 1.57
CA GLU A 303 -10.70 22.49 0.33
C GLU A 303 -10.65 20.95 0.11
N GLY A 304 -9.58 20.32 0.59
CA GLY A 304 -9.31 18.89 0.41
C GLY A 304 -9.78 18.01 1.56
N THR A 305 -10.25 18.57 2.67
CA THR A 305 -10.69 17.77 3.81
C THR A 305 -12.20 17.59 3.79
N ASN A 306 -12.64 16.39 3.51
CA ASN A 306 -13.99 15.94 3.77
C ASN A 306 -13.92 14.73 4.71
N VAL A 307 -14.62 14.80 5.84
CA VAL A 307 -14.62 13.76 6.88
C VAL A 307 -15.03 12.37 6.35
N GLU A 308 -15.79 12.34 5.25
CA GLU A 308 -16.31 11.10 4.67
C GLU A 308 -15.35 10.44 3.65
N TYR A 309 -14.43 11.19 3.04
CA TYR A 309 -13.65 10.73 1.89
C TYR A 309 -12.13 10.74 2.08
N GLY A 310 -11.65 11.17 3.26
CA GLY A 310 -10.23 11.09 3.64
C GLY A 310 -9.26 11.75 2.64
N ALA A 311 -8.08 11.15 2.46
CA ALA A 311 -7.00 11.69 1.64
C ALA A 311 -7.30 11.76 0.12
N ARG A 312 -8.34 11.07 -0.39
CA ARG A 312 -8.70 11.11 -1.82
C ARG A 312 -9.12 12.52 -2.27
N HIS A 313 -9.83 13.25 -1.41
CA HIS A 313 -10.21 14.64 -1.67
C HIS A 313 -9.01 15.58 -1.66
N LEU A 314 -8.06 15.37 -0.78
CA LEU A 314 -6.83 16.15 -0.71
C LEU A 314 -6.02 16.06 -2.02
N LYS A 315 -5.89 14.85 -2.56
CA LYS A 315 -5.23 14.65 -3.86
C LYS A 315 -5.94 15.39 -5.01
N ARG A 316 -7.27 15.37 -5.01
CA ARG A 316 -8.06 16.15 -5.99
C ARG A 316 -7.92 17.66 -5.79
N ALA A 317 -7.83 18.14 -4.55
CA ALA A 317 -7.58 19.55 -4.27
C ALA A 317 -6.20 20.00 -4.79
N ILE A 318 -5.15 19.20 -4.56
CA ILE A 318 -3.81 19.46 -5.12
C ILE A 318 -3.87 19.51 -6.65
N GLU A 319 -4.50 18.54 -7.29
CA GLU A 319 -4.63 18.52 -8.74
C GLU A 319 -5.35 19.76 -9.27
N ARG A 320 -6.45 20.16 -8.66
CA ARG A 320 -7.27 21.30 -9.06
C ARG A 320 -6.61 22.64 -8.81
N PHE A 321 -6.03 22.84 -7.62
CA PHE A 321 -5.57 24.14 -7.16
C PHE A 321 -4.07 24.38 -7.31
N VAL A 322 -3.27 23.32 -7.53
CA VAL A 322 -1.82 23.42 -7.73
C VAL A 322 -1.45 22.99 -9.14
N VAL A 323 -1.70 21.73 -9.52
CA VAL A 323 -1.20 21.16 -10.77
C VAL A 323 -1.82 21.84 -12.00
N GLN A 324 -3.15 21.99 -12.05
CA GLN A 324 -3.81 22.61 -13.18
C GLN A 324 -3.42 24.09 -13.39
N PRO A 325 -3.35 24.95 -12.34
CA PRO A 325 -2.85 26.30 -12.50
C PRO A 325 -1.38 26.36 -12.94
N LEU A 326 -0.49 25.55 -12.35
CA LEU A 326 0.90 25.47 -12.79
C LEU A 326 1.01 25.07 -14.27
N SER A 327 0.23 24.10 -14.72
CA SER A 327 0.19 23.68 -16.13
C SER A 327 -0.22 24.82 -17.05
N ARG A 328 -1.18 25.68 -16.64
CA ARG A 328 -1.58 26.88 -17.43
C ARG A 328 -0.49 27.91 -17.46
N LEU A 329 0.22 28.16 -16.36
CA LEU A 329 1.33 29.11 -16.28
C LEU A 329 2.51 28.67 -17.16
N ILE A 330 2.79 27.34 -17.20
CA ILE A 330 3.77 26.76 -18.13
C ILE A 330 3.32 26.97 -19.60
N ALA A 331 2.08 26.57 -19.91
CA ALA A 331 1.58 26.67 -21.29
C ALA A 331 1.48 28.09 -21.82
N SER A 332 1.30 29.08 -20.94
CA SER A 332 1.27 30.52 -21.30
C SER A 332 2.64 31.18 -21.29
N GLY A 333 3.74 30.44 -21.04
CA GLY A 333 5.09 30.96 -20.97
C GLY A 333 5.38 31.88 -19.78
N GLN A 334 4.54 31.85 -18.76
CA GLN A 334 4.74 32.64 -17.53
C GLN A 334 5.74 31.98 -16.57
N ILE A 335 5.95 30.67 -16.66
CA ILE A 335 6.99 29.94 -15.94
C ILE A 335 8.06 29.55 -16.96
N LEU A 336 9.32 29.88 -16.67
CA LEU A 336 10.48 29.57 -17.48
C LEU A 336 11.37 28.52 -16.79
N ASN A 337 12.34 28.00 -17.54
CA ASN A 337 13.30 27.06 -17.01
C ASN A 337 14.19 27.71 -15.94
N GLY A 338 14.26 27.10 -14.76
CA GLY A 338 15.04 27.65 -13.64
C GLY A 338 14.25 28.54 -12.69
N ASP A 339 12.96 28.79 -12.94
CA ASP A 339 12.14 29.61 -12.04
C ASP A 339 11.86 28.93 -10.71
N PHE A 340 11.70 29.73 -9.66
CA PHE A 340 11.17 29.27 -8.36
C PHE A 340 9.86 29.99 -8.06
N ILE A 341 8.79 29.20 -7.89
CA ILE A 341 7.43 29.69 -7.72
C ILE A 341 6.97 29.50 -6.27
N GLU A 342 6.56 30.57 -5.64
CA GLU A 342 5.86 30.52 -4.34
C GLU A 342 4.35 30.49 -4.58
N ILE A 343 3.70 29.54 -3.91
CA ILE A 343 2.24 29.35 -3.94
C ILE A 343 1.71 29.74 -2.57
N ASP A 344 0.94 30.82 -2.53
CA ASP A 344 0.41 31.40 -1.29
C ASP A 344 -1.11 31.56 -1.33
N CYS A 345 -1.71 31.82 -0.17
CA CYS A 345 -3.12 32.18 -0.03
C CYS A 345 -3.23 33.41 0.86
N GLY A 346 -3.65 34.52 0.27
CA GLY A 346 -3.87 35.75 1.04
C GLY A 346 -4.96 35.60 2.11
N PRO A 347 -4.94 36.42 3.17
CA PRO A 347 -5.82 36.28 4.34
C PRO A 347 -7.33 36.30 4.08
N GLN A 348 -7.76 36.83 2.92
CA GLN A 348 -9.16 36.91 2.49
C GLN A 348 -9.36 36.31 1.07
N ALA A 349 -8.35 35.60 0.56
CA ALA A 349 -8.42 35.07 -0.78
C ALA A 349 -9.16 33.74 -0.82
N SER A 350 -10.03 33.58 -1.81
CA SER A 350 -10.73 32.33 -2.12
C SER A 350 -9.96 31.44 -3.12
N ALA A 351 -8.71 31.82 -3.46
CA ALA A 351 -7.87 31.12 -4.42
C ALA A 351 -6.37 31.28 -4.08
N LEU A 352 -5.56 30.33 -4.55
CA LEU A 352 -4.10 30.38 -4.44
C LEU A 352 -3.53 31.41 -5.42
N THR A 353 -2.51 32.12 -4.99
CA THR A 353 -1.69 33.05 -5.78
C THR A 353 -0.36 32.42 -6.08
N PHE A 354 0.19 32.71 -7.25
CA PHE A 354 1.46 32.19 -7.75
C PHE A 354 2.40 33.36 -8.03
N SER A 355 3.51 33.42 -7.33
CA SER A 355 4.51 34.47 -7.49
C SER A 355 5.86 33.88 -7.82
N ARG A 356 6.57 34.47 -8.77
CA ARG A 356 7.95 34.11 -9.09
C ARG A 356 8.85 34.80 -8.06
N GLN A 357 9.64 34.01 -7.33
CA GLN A 357 10.58 34.50 -6.31
C GLN A 357 11.99 34.59 -6.83
N ASP A 358 12.42 33.62 -7.64
CA ASP A 358 13.75 33.56 -8.22
C ASP A 358 13.71 33.08 -9.67
N GLU A 359 14.74 33.44 -10.45
CA GLU A 359 14.92 33.07 -11.84
C GLU A 359 16.29 32.38 -12.06
N GLY A 360 16.35 31.40 -12.95
CA GLY A 360 17.59 30.77 -13.39
C GLY A 360 18.28 29.90 -12.35
N LEU A 361 17.56 29.36 -11.37
CA LEU A 361 18.11 28.47 -10.37
C LEU A 361 18.66 27.17 -10.99
N PRO A 362 19.87 26.72 -10.59
CA PRO A 362 20.41 25.45 -11.05
C PRO A 362 19.59 24.28 -10.50
N VAL A 363 19.44 23.22 -11.31
CA VAL A 363 18.64 22.02 -10.97
C VAL A 363 19.01 21.42 -9.60
N ARG A 364 20.29 21.51 -9.20
CA ARG A 364 20.76 21.04 -7.89
C ARG A 364 20.14 21.80 -6.73
N GLU A 365 19.87 23.08 -6.86
CA GLU A 365 19.22 23.88 -5.82
C GLU A 365 17.72 23.61 -5.77
N MET A 366 17.07 23.46 -6.93
CA MET A 366 15.67 23.04 -7.01
C MET A 366 15.45 21.65 -6.38
N ALA A 367 16.37 20.70 -6.63
CA ALA A 367 16.34 19.37 -6.02
C ALA A 367 16.50 19.43 -4.49
N ARG A 368 17.32 20.34 -3.94
CA ARG A 368 17.45 20.53 -2.49
C ARG A 368 16.11 20.87 -1.82
N PHE A 369 15.24 21.62 -2.46
CA PHE A 369 13.91 21.89 -1.89
C PHE A 369 13.02 20.66 -1.88
N ALA A 370 13.16 19.74 -2.84
CA ALA A 370 12.49 18.45 -2.83
C ALA A 370 13.09 17.49 -1.78
N ASP A 371 14.42 17.45 -1.66
CA ASP A 371 15.14 16.60 -0.70
C ASP A 371 14.97 17.08 0.75
N LEU A 372 14.96 18.39 1.01
CA LEU A 372 14.69 18.93 2.34
C LEU A 372 13.28 18.58 2.82
N ALA A 373 12.30 18.51 1.93
CA ALA A 373 10.96 18.04 2.26
C ALA A 373 10.96 16.53 2.58
N ALA A 374 11.76 15.73 1.87
CA ALA A 374 11.93 14.29 2.13
C ALA A 374 12.69 14.02 3.44
N LEU A 375 13.76 14.78 3.72
CA LEU A 375 14.56 14.66 4.96
C LEU A 375 13.77 15.07 6.20
N SER A 376 12.90 16.08 6.11
CA SER A 376 12.01 16.44 7.20
C SER A 376 11.02 15.31 7.52
N GLN A 377 10.58 14.55 6.51
CA GLN A 377 9.71 13.39 6.68
C GLN A 377 10.43 12.20 7.32
N ALA A 378 11.69 11.95 6.93
CA ALA A 378 12.52 10.88 7.52
C ALA A 378 12.85 11.15 9.00
N ALA A 379 13.10 12.40 9.38
CA ALA A 379 13.36 12.78 10.76
C ALA A 379 12.15 12.57 11.68
N PHE A 380 10.93 12.73 11.17
CA PHE A 380 9.70 12.44 11.93
C PHE A 380 9.39 10.94 12.04
N ALA A 381 9.87 10.11 11.09
CA ALA A 381 9.73 8.66 11.17
C ALA A 381 10.65 8.01 12.23
N THR A 382 11.72 8.71 12.64
CA THR A 382 12.69 8.20 13.62
C THR A 382 12.30 8.55 15.07
N VAL A 383 11.31 9.42 15.28
CA VAL A 383 10.89 9.92 16.61
C VAL A 383 9.51 9.36 17.04
N ALA A 384 8.89 8.56 16.23
CA ALA A 384 7.64 7.83 16.53
C ALA A 384 7.91 6.33 16.70
#